data_0a8bb3938580be41b385d859c295aaf7
#
_entry.id   0a8bb3938580be41b385d859c295aaf7
#
_cell.length_a   1.000
_cell.length_b   1.000
_cell.length_c   1.000
_cell.angle_alpha   90.00
_cell.angle_beta   90.00
_cell.angle_gamma   90.00
#
_symmetry.space_group_name_H-M   'P 1'
#
loop_
_entity.id
_entity.type
_entity.pdbx_description
1 polymer ?
#
loop_
_entity_poly.entity_id
_entity_poly.type
_entity_poly.pdbx_seq_one_letter_code
_entity_poly.pdbx_strand_id
1 'polypeptide(L)'
;MKCLHIITPVKDSIDFTLETVRAILASDIKVPFTYTVYNDFSTEENTKRLEEASKELNFRLVNLSDITTHPSPNYLLVLQCSQQEAIADDAGLLIVESDVVVKKNTLQDLYDGAAARSGCAIAAAVTVDENGVINYPYLHAKGNEGKVYPEKKHCSFCCSLLTPEFLRAFDFRQLDPTKNW
;
A
#
# COMPACT_ATOMS: atom_id res chain seq x y z
N MET A 1 4.31 -4.98 -16.29
CA MET A 1 4.03 -3.90 -15.31
C MET A 1 4.70 -2.63 -15.79
N LYS A 2 3.92 -1.60 -16.13
CA LYS A 2 4.44 -0.37 -16.78
C LYS A 2 4.60 0.79 -15.80
N CYS A 3 3.81 0.79 -14.74
CA CYS A 3 3.77 1.82 -13.70
C CYS A 3 3.29 1.23 -12.38
N LEU A 4 3.24 2.06 -11.35
CA LEU A 4 2.71 1.70 -10.03
C LEU A 4 1.51 2.58 -9.68
N HIS A 5 0.47 1.96 -9.12
CA HIS A 5 -0.54 2.64 -8.33
C HIS A 5 -0.20 2.42 -6.85
N ILE A 6 0.27 3.47 -6.19
CA ILE A 6 0.58 3.43 -4.76
C ILE A 6 -0.66 3.87 -4.00
N ILE A 7 -1.03 3.14 -2.95
CA ILE A 7 -2.18 3.47 -2.11
C ILE A 7 -1.83 3.44 -0.62
N THR A 8 -2.47 4.33 0.13
CA THR A 8 -2.42 4.35 1.59
C THR A 8 -3.84 4.50 2.12
N PRO A 9 -4.44 3.44 2.70
CA PRO A 9 -5.67 3.55 3.46
C PRO A 9 -5.39 4.23 4.81
N VAL A 10 -6.26 5.15 5.24
CA VAL A 10 -6.08 5.86 6.51
C VAL A 10 -7.40 6.05 7.24
N LYS A 11 -7.35 5.90 8.57
CA LYS A 11 -8.36 6.37 9.50
C LYS A 11 -7.69 7.06 10.68
N ASP A 12 -7.89 8.36 10.79
CA ASP A 12 -7.47 9.25 11.88
C ASP A 12 -5.96 9.39 12.11
N SER A 13 -5.11 8.46 12.01
CA SER A 13 -3.67 8.50 12.30
C SER A 13 -2.88 9.53 11.47
N ILE A 14 -3.33 10.80 11.44
CA ILE A 14 -2.89 11.81 10.46
C ILE A 14 -1.39 12.12 10.52
N ASP A 15 -0.80 12.20 11.72
CA ASP A 15 0.61 12.56 11.84
C ASP A 15 1.51 11.45 11.26
N PHE A 16 1.25 10.19 11.60
CA PHE A 16 1.93 9.04 11.01
C PHE A 16 1.66 8.95 9.49
N THR A 17 0.43 9.19 9.07
CA THR A 17 0.06 9.20 7.64
C THR A 17 0.88 10.23 6.87
N LEU A 18 1.05 11.44 7.40
CA LEU A 18 1.84 12.47 6.73
C LEU A 18 3.34 12.13 6.67
N GLU A 19 3.88 11.42 7.66
CA GLU A 19 5.23 10.86 7.60
C GLU A 19 5.35 9.81 6.49
N THR A 20 4.39 8.88 6.41
CA THR A 20 4.30 7.88 5.33
C THR A 20 4.23 8.54 3.97
N VAL A 21 3.33 9.53 3.78
CA VAL A 21 3.19 10.29 2.52
C VAL A 21 4.50 10.92 2.10
N ARG A 22 5.16 11.64 3.01
CA ARG A 22 6.46 12.28 2.72
C ARG A 22 7.54 11.26 2.36
N ALA A 23 7.59 10.13 3.06
CA ALA A 23 8.55 9.07 2.78
C ALA A 23 8.33 8.45 1.38
N ILE A 24 7.08 8.19 0.99
CA ILE A 24 6.72 7.69 -0.34
C ILE A 24 7.14 8.69 -1.42
N LEU A 25 6.75 9.97 -1.27
CA LEU A 25 7.05 11.01 -2.26
C LEU A 25 8.55 11.33 -2.37
N ALA A 26 9.32 11.09 -1.30
CA ALA A 26 10.78 11.23 -1.29
C ALA A 26 11.54 9.98 -1.76
N SER A 27 10.83 8.92 -2.17
CA SER A 27 11.45 7.67 -2.61
C SER A 27 12.08 7.78 -3.98
N ASP A 28 13.16 7.04 -4.20
CA ASP A 28 13.93 7.00 -5.46
C ASP A 28 13.26 6.05 -6.48
N ILE A 29 11.97 6.22 -6.74
CA ILE A 29 11.20 5.43 -7.72
C ILE A 29 11.55 5.92 -9.12
N LYS A 30 11.94 4.98 -10.00
CA LYS A 30 12.35 5.27 -11.40
C LYS A 30 11.25 4.99 -12.42
N VAL A 31 10.17 4.35 -12.00
CA VAL A 31 9.03 4.06 -12.87
C VAL A 31 7.91 5.08 -12.62
N PRO A 32 7.06 5.38 -13.62
CA PRO A 32 5.91 6.23 -13.40
C PRO A 32 5.00 5.67 -12.31
N PHE A 33 4.47 6.54 -11.46
CA PHE A 33 3.51 6.14 -10.45
C PHE A 33 2.44 7.20 -10.21
N THR A 34 1.30 6.74 -9.70
CA THR A 34 0.27 7.56 -9.08
C THR A 34 0.23 7.25 -7.59
N TYR A 35 -0.14 8.23 -6.78
CA TYR A 35 -0.27 8.02 -5.35
C TYR A 35 -1.64 8.49 -4.85
N THR A 36 -2.38 7.59 -4.20
CA THR A 36 -3.73 7.84 -3.68
C THR A 36 -3.79 7.50 -2.19
N VAL A 37 -4.26 8.46 -1.40
CA VAL A 37 -4.63 8.24 -0.01
C VAL A 37 -6.14 8.05 0.07
N TYR A 38 -6.60 6.96 0.68
CA TYR A 38 -8.02 6.67 0.90
C TYR A 38 -8.38 6.97 2.35
N ASN A 39 -9.16 8.02 2.55
CA ASN A 39 -9.64 8.45 3.87
C ASN A 39 -10.89 7.65 4.25
N ASP A 40 -10.77 6.74 5.21
CA ASP A 40 -11.84 5.86 5.67
C ASP A 40 -12.56 6.44 6.89
N PHE A 41 -13.36 7.50 6.66
CA PHE A 41 -14.17 8.13 7.70
C PHE A 41 -13.35 8.64 8.90
N SER A 42 -12.22 9.30 8.64
CA SER A 42 -11.52 10.07 9.67
C SER A 42 -12.39 11.21 10.21
N THR A 43 -12.04 11.72 11.37
CA THR A 43 -12.71 12.91 11.94
C THR A 43 -12.68 14.08 10.97
N GLU A 44 -13.58 15.04 11.13
CA GLU A 44 -13.64 16.24 10.29
C GLU A 44 -12.32 17.02 10.32
N GLU A 45 -11.71 17.16 11.50
CA GLU A 45 -10.40 17.80 11.68
C GLU A 45 -9.32 17.09 10.87
N ASN A 46 -9.21 15.76 10.98
CA ASN A 46 -8.20 14.98 10.29
C ASN A 46 -8.45 14.93 8.78
N THR A 47 -9.71 14.85 8.35
CA THR A 47 -10.10 14.96 6.93
C THR A 47 -9.64 16.29 6.33
N LYS A 48 -9.88 17.41 7.01
CA LYS A 48 -9.41 18.72 6.56
C LYS A 48 -7.88 18.80 6.45
N ARG A 49 -7.15 18.25 7.42
CA ARG A 49 -5.68 18.17 7.37
C ARG A 49 -5.19 17.33 6.17
N LEU A 50 -5.88 16.23 5.84
CA LEU A 50 -5.58 15.42 4.64
C LEU A 50 -5.85 16.21 3.36
N GLU A 51 -6.94 16.97 3.28
CA GLU A 51 -7.28 17.81 2.13
C GLU A 51 -6.26 18.94 1.91
N GLU A 52 -5.79 19.57 2.97
CA GLU A 52 -4.73 20.58 2.91
C GLU A 52 -3.42 19.95 2.44
N ALA A 53 -3.02 18.84 3.05
CA ALA A 53 -1.81 18.11 2.68
C ALA A 53 -1.84 17.57 1.25
N SER A 54 -2.99 17.14 0.76
CA SER A 54 -3.12 16.62 -0.62
C SER A 54 -2.80 17.69 -1.66
N LYS A 55 -3.16 18.94 -1.40
CA LYS A 55 -2.86 20.09 -2.28
C LYS A 55 -1.38 20.48 -2.20
N GLU A 56 -0.81 20.46 -0.99
CA GLU A 56 0.59 20.83 -0.74
C GLU A 56 1.55 19.81 -1.32
N LEU A 57 1.30 18.52 -1.08
CA LEU A 57 2.19 17.41 -1.42
C LEU A 57 1.84 16.73 -2.75
N ASN A 58 0.76 17.16 -3.41
CA ASN A 58 0.33 16.70 -4.73
C ASN A 58 0.09 15.18 -4.81
N PHE A 59 -0.70 14.63 -3.88
CA PHE A 59 -1.26 13.28 -3.97
C PHE A 59 -2.78 13.32 -4.16
N ARG A 60 -3.34 12.26 -4.73
CA ARG A 60 -4.80 12.10 -4.86
C ARG A 60 -5.38 11.71 -3.51
N LEU A 61 -6.37 12.47 -3.03
CA LEU A 61 -7.18 12.10 -1.87
C LEU A 61 -8.54 11.58 -2.31
N VAL A 62 -8.96 10.45 -1.77
CA VAL A 62 -10.29 9.87 -1.96
C VAL A 62 -10.95 9.73 -0.60
N ASN A 63 -12.02 10.48 -0.35
CA ASN A 63 -12.84 10.31 0.84
C ASN A 63 -13.84 9.17 0.58
N LEU A 64 -13.77 8.10 1.36
CA LEU A 64 -14.68 6.95 1.18
C LEU A 64 -16.13 7.30 1.52
N SER A 65 -16.37 8.36 2.31
CA SER A 65 -17.70 8.94 2.54
C SER A 65 -18.42 9.39 1.26
N ASP A 66 -17.68 9.69 0.18
CA ASP A 66 -18.23 10.06 -1.12
C ASP A 66 -18.64 8.84 -1.95
N ILE A 67 -18.22 7.65 -1.55
CA ILE A 67 -18.41 6.40 -2.30
C ILE A 67 -19.35 5.44 -1.59
N THR A 68 -19.32 5.41 -0.24
CA THR A 68 -20.10 4.48 0.57
C THR A 68 -20.64 5.18 1.83
N THR A 69 -21.76 4.68 2.34
CA THR A 69 -22.29 5.03 3.66
C THR A 69 -21.94 4.00 4.73
N HIS A 70 -21.23 2.92 4.35
CA HIS A 70 -20.82 1.88 5.29
C HIS A 70 -19.71 2.43 6.20
N PRO A 71 -19.86 2.30 7.54
CA PRO A 71 -18.84 2.79 8.46
C PRO A 71 -17.53 2.00 8.32
N SER A 72 -16.41 2.64 8.69
CA SER A 72 -15.10 1.97 8.76
C SER A 72 -15.16 0.68 9.64
N PRO A 73 -14.41 -0.39 9.29
CA PRO A 73 -13.37 -0.43 8.26
C PRO A 73 -13.89 -0.71 6.84
N ASN A 74 -13.28 -0.06 5.84
CA ASN A 74 -13.59 -0.25 4.43
C ASN A 74 -12.36 -0.68 3.60
N TYR A 75 -11.42 -1.38 4.20
CA TYR A 75 -10.18 -1.78 3.54
C TYR A 75 -10.43 -2.63 2.28
N LEU A 76 -11.40 -3.55 2.33
CA LEU A 76 -11.79 -4.35 1.17
C LEU A 76 -12.31 -3.47 0.02
N LEU A 77 -13.08 -2.43 0.30
CA LEU A 77 -13.55 -1.49 -0.71
C LEU A 77 -12.37 -0.76 -1.38
N VAL A 78 -11.38 -0.33 -0.59
CA VAL A 78 -10.16 0.28 -1.12
C VAL A 78 -9.43 -0.67 -2.07
N LEU A 79 -9.27 -1.94 -1.69
CA LEU A 79 -8.63 -2.96 -2.54
C LEU A 79 -9.41 -3.17 -3.84
N GLN A 80 -10.74 -3.24 -3.77
CA GLN A 80 -11.60 -3.44 -4.95
C GLN A 80 -11.51 -2.26 -5.92
N CYS A 81 -11.59 -1.03 -5.43
CA CYS A 81 -11.46 0.18 -6.25
C CYS A 81 -10.06 0.26 -6.89
N SER A 82 -9.02 0.10 -6.10
CA SER A 82 -7.63 0.21 -6.55
C SER A 82 -7.26 -0.91 -7.53
N GLN A 83 -7.80 -2.12 -7.35
CA GLN A 83 -7.58 -3.24 -8.28
C GLN A 83 -8.09 -2.92 -9.68
N GLN A 84 -9.29 -2.35 -9.79
CA GLN A 84 -9.86 -2.04 -11.10
C GLN A 84 -9.04 -0.97 -11.84
N GLU A 85 -8.61 0.08 -11.14
CA GLU A 85 -7.74 1.12 -11.70
C GLU A 85 -6.38 0.51 -12.13
N ALA A 86 -5.75 -0.29 -11.28
CA ALA A 86 -4.45 -0.90 -11.58
C ALA A 86 -4.51 -1.87 -12.78
N ILE A 87 -5.58 -2.67 -12.90
CA ILE A 87 -5.78 -3.58 -14.06
C ILE A 87 -5.93 -2.78 -15.34
N ALA A 88 -6.71 -1.68 -15.33
CA ALA A 88 -6.96 -0.85 -16.51
C ALA A 88 -5.65 -0.25 -17.06
N ASP A 89 -4.72 0.12 -16.18
CA ASP A 89 -3.46 0.77 -16.54
C ASP A 89 -2.27 -0.22 -16.71
N ASP A 90 -2.50 -1.53 -16.56
CA ASP A 90 -1.44 -2.56 -16.53
C ASP A 90 -0.38 -2.24 -15.44
N ALA A 91 -0.84 -1.66 -14.33
CA ALA A 91 -0.04 -1.21 -13.21
C ALA A 91 0.12 -2.28 -12.12
N GLY A 92 1.22 -2.24 -11.39
CA GLY A 92 1.33 -2.91 -10.09
C GLY A 92 0.59 -2.10 -9.02
N LEU A 93 -0.13 -2.75 -8.13
CA LEU A 93 -0.77 -2.12 -6.97
C LEU A 93 0.16 -2.22 -5.76
N LEU A 94 0.70 -1.09 -5.32
CA LEU A 94 1.61 -1.03 -4.18
C LEU A 94 0.86 -0.43 -2.98
N ILE A 95 0.67 -1.25 -1.97
CA ILE A 95 0.00 -0.88 -0.73
C ILE A 95 1.06 -0.49 0.29
N VAL A 96 0.88 0.67 0.93
CA VAL A 96 1.69 1.12 2.07
C VAL A 96 0.73 1.58 3.15
N GLU A 97 0.72 0.94 4.31
CA GLU A 97 -0.14 1.33 5.42
C GLU A 97 0.25 2.68 6.01
N SER A 98 -0.70 3.36 6.65
CA SER A 98 -0.63 4.76 7.07
C SER A 98 0.39 5.08 8.17
N ASP A 99 1.02 4.07 8.75
CA ASP A 99 2.04 4.14 9.79
C ASP A 99 3.39 3.52 9.38
N VAL A 100 3.60 3.34 8.06
CA VAL A 100 4.81 2.72 7.51
C VAL A 100 5.71 3.76 6.86
N VAL A 101 6.87 4.00 7.45
CA VAL A 101 7.90 4.87 6.87
C VAL A 101 8.85 4.05 6.00
N VAL A 102 8.74 4.21 4.68
CA VAL A 102 9.57 3.50 3.72
C VAL A 102 10.97 4.12 3.60
N LYS A 103 12.01 3.30 3.38
CA LYS A 103 13.33 3.79 3.01
C LYS A 103 13.32 4.24 1.54
N LYS A 104 14.26 5.10 1.17
CA LYS A 104 14.33 5.70 -0.17
C LYS A 104 14.27 4.71 -1.32
N ASN A 105 14.88 3.55 -1.18
CA ASN A 105 14.96 2.52 -2.22
C ASN A 105 13.87 1.43 -2.12
N THR A 106 13.11 1.37 -1.01
CA THR A 106 12.20 0.24 -0.73
C THR A 106 11.21 -0.01 -1.86
N LEU A 107 10.57 1.04 -2.37
CA LEU A 107 9.52 0.89 -3.38
C LEU A 107 10.09 0.47 -4.75
N GLN A 108 11.28 0.98 -5.11
CA GLN A 108 11.99 0.55 -6.31
C GLN A 108 12.47 -0.91 -6.17
N ASP A 109 13.00 -1.29 -5.02
CA ASP A 109 13.44 -2.67 -4.76
C ASP A 109 12.29 -3.68 -4.85
N LEU A 110 11.10 -3.33 -4.38
CA LEU A 110 9.89 -4.15 -4.54
C LEU A 110 9.51 -4.31 -6.03
N TYR A 111 9.56 -3.21 -6.79
CA TYR A 111 9.30 -3.24 -8.22
C TYR A 111 10.31 -4.13 -8.97
N ASP A 112 11.60 -3.92 -8.74
CA ASP A 112 12.67 -4.67 -9.38
C ASP A 112 12.63 -6.15 -8.98
N GLY A 113 12.38 -6.44 -7.70
CA GLY A 113 12.23 -7.79 -7.18
C GLY A 113 11.05 -8.55 -7.79
N ALA A 114 9.92 -7.89 -7.99
CA ALA A 114 8.76 -8.46 -8.67
C ALA A 114 9.02 -8.67 -10.16
N ALA A 115 9.60 -7.68 -10.84
CA ALA A 115 9.87 -7.72 -12.28
C ALA A 115 10.93 -8.78 -12.65
N ALA A 116 11.90 -9.02 -11.78
CA ALA A 116 12.98 -10.01 -12.00
C ALA A 116 12.51 -11.46 -11.87
N ARG A 117 11.31 -11.72 -11.36
CA ARG A 117 10.83 -13.08 -11.08
C ARG A 117 9.55 -13.40 -11.82
N SER A 118 9.65 -14.30 -12.80
CA SER A 118 8.45 -14.86 -13.45
C SER A 118 7.55 -15.55 -12.41
N GLY A 119 6.26 -15.26 -12.46
CA GLY A 119 5.27 -15.82 -11.54
C GLY A 119 5.29 -15.20 -10.13
N CYS A 120 5.97 -14.07 -9.94
CA CYS A 120 5.84 -13.31 -8.70
C CYS A 120 4.43 -12.75 -8.59
N ALA A 121 3.67 -13.19 -7.62
CA ALA A 121 2.33 -12.67 -7.34
C ALA A 121 2.39 -11.40 -6.48
N ILE A 122 3.18 -11.45 -5.41
CA ILE A 122 3.31 -10.37 -4.42
C ILE A 122 4.79 -10.23 -4.04
N ALA A 123 5.30 -9.00 -4.01
CA ALA A 123 6.58 -8.66 -3.40
C ALA A 123 6.32 -7.82 -2.15
N ALA A 124 6.79 -8.27 -0.98
CA ALA A 124 6.55 -7.61 0.29
C ALA A 124 7.86 -7.21 0.97
N ALA A 125 7.86 -6.02 1.57
CA ALA A 125 8.95 -5.57 2.42
C ALA A 125 8.81 -6.16 3.82
N VAL A 126 9.93 -6.57 4.41
CA VAL A 126 10.00 -6.93 5.83
C VAL A 126 9.96 -5.63 6.63
N THR A 127 8.97 -5.49 7.51
CA THR A 127 8.83 -4.32 8.38
C THR A 127 9.55 -4.52 9.72
N VAL A 128 10.05 -3.43 10.27
CA VAL A 128 10.72 -3.39 11.58
C VAL A 128 10.11 -2.25 12.41
N ASP A 129 10.25 -2.33 13.72
CA ASP A 129 9.93 -1.23 14.62
C ASP A 129 11.04 -0.14 14.62
N GLU A 130 10.87 0.90 15.43
CA GLU A 130 11.83 2.00 15.56
C GLU A 130 13.21 1.56 16.10
N ASN A 131 13.30 0.38 16.72
CA ASN A 131 14.55 -0.19 17.21
C ASN A 131 15.19 -1.16 16.21
N GLY A 132 14.57 -1.35 15.04
CA GLY A 132 15.03 -2.28 14.00
C GLY A 132 14.65 -3.73 14.27
N VAL A 133 13.75 -4.00 15.21
CA VAL A 133 13.26 -5.35 15.49
C VAL A 133 12.19 -5.74 14.47
N ILE A 134 12.34 -6.92 13.87
CA ILE A 134 11.43 -7.43 12.83
C ILE A 134 10.02 -7.64 13.42
N ASN A 135 9.03 -7.04 12.75
CA ASN A 135 7.63 -7.15 13.11
C ASN A 135 7.01 -8.50 12.70
N TYR A 136 5.99 -8.93 13.45
CA TYR A 136 5.11 -9.99 12.98
C TYR A 136 4.40 -9.56 11.65
N PRO A 137 4.23 -10.43 10.64
CA PRO A 137 4.50 -11.88 10.65
C PRO A 137 5.91 -12.27 10.18
N TYR A 138 6.81 -11.33 10.00
CA TYR A 138 8.11 -11.54 9.36
C TYR A 138 9.22 -12.05 10.31
N LEU A 139 8.90 -12.54 11.50
CA LEU A 139 9.90 -13.05 12.48
C LEU A 139 10.82 -14.14 11.90
N HIS A 140 10.35 -14.89 10.90
CA HIS A 140 11.13 -15.90 10.18
C HIS A 140 12.21 -15.29 9.25
N ALA A 141 12.15 -13.98 8.98
CA ALA A 141 13.16 -13.27 8.20
C ALA A 141 14.45 -12.97 8.99
N LYS A 142 14.44 -13.17 10.30
CA LYS A 142 15.62 -12.95 11.16
C LYS A 142 16.83 -13.74 10.66
N GLY A 143 17.97 -13.05 10.48
CA GLY A 143 19.18 -13.61 9.91
C GLY A 143 19.20 -13.64 8.37
N ASN A 144 18.17 -13.10 7.73
CA ASN A 144 18.09 -12.93 6.27
C ASN A 144 17.97 -11.45 5.85
N GLU A 145 18.39 -10.54 6.71
CA GLU A 145 18.34 -9.10 6.47
C GLU A 145 19.09 -8.75 5.16
N GLY A 146 18.50 -7.88 4.37
CA GLY A 146 19.03 -7.48 3.06
C GLY A 146 18.94 -8.54 1.96
N LYS A 147 18.31 -9.69 2.21
CA LYS A 147 18.10 -10.73 1.20
C LYS A 147 16.70 -10.69 0.62
N VAL A 148 16.60 -11.07 -0.65
CA VAL A 148 15.32 -11.33 -1.32
C VAL A 148 15.17 -12.83 -1.49
N TYR A 149 14.08 -13.39 -0.95
CA TYR A 149 13.83 -14.84 -1.00
C TYR A 149 12.35 -15.13 -1.26
N PRO A 150 12.03 -16.30 -1.84
CA PRO A 150 10.64 -16.68 -2.06
C PRO A 150 9.98 -17.06 -0.72
N GLU A 151 8.78 -16.50 -0.49
CA GLU A 151 7.91 -16.85 0.63
C GLU A 151 6.60 -17.43 0.09
N LYS A 152 6.08 -18.47 0.76
CA LYS A 152 4.85 -19.17 0.35
C LYS A 152 3.77 -19.20 1.43
N LYS A 153 4.06 -18.72 2.62
CA LYS A 153 3.17 -18.88 3.77
C LYS A 153 2.55 -17.58 4.26
N HIS A 154 3.36 -16.52 4.34
CA HIS A 154 2.96 -15.27 4.97
C HIS A 154 3.38 -14.07 4.13
N CYS A 155 2.44 -13.18 3.92
CA CYS A 155 2.66 -11.86 3.35
C CYS A 155 1.76 -10.87 4.07
N SER A 156 2.30 -9.77 4.56
CA SER A 156 1.52 -8.67 5.09
C SER A 156 1.36 -7.58 4.03
N PHE A 157 0.22 -6.93 4.00
CA PHE A 157 -0.01 -5.79 3.11
C PHE A 157 0.57 -4.47 3.64
N CYS A 158 1.26 -4.47 4.79
CA CYS A 158 1.85 -3.25 5.36
C CYS A 158 2.69 -2.45 4.36
N CYS A 159 3.52 -3.14 3.56
CA CYS A 159 4.25 -2.58 2.42
C CYS A 159 4.43 -3.67 1.37
N SER A 160 3.52 -3.76 0.43
CA SER A 160 3.45 -4.87 -0.53
C SER A 160 3.02 -4.43 -1.91
N LEU A 161 3.71 -4.93 -2.92
CA LEU A 161 3.42 -4.78 -4.33
C LEU A 161 2.71 -6.03 -4.87
N LEU A 162 1.49 -5.87 -5.33
CA LEU A 162 0.71 -6.88 -6.03
C LEU A 162 0.93 -6.71 -7.53
N THR A 163 1.35 -7.80 -8.20
CA THR A 163 1.65 -7.73 -9.64
C THR A 163 0.38 -7.71 -10.50
N PRO A 164 0.44 -7.18 -11.73
CA PRO A 164 -0.71 -7.22 -12.65
C PRO A 164 -1.22 -8.63 -12.92
N GLU A 165 -0.34 -9.65 -12.94
CA GLU A 165 -0.73 -11.04 -13.06
C GLU A 165 -1.61 -11.49 -11.90
N PHE A 166 -1.19 -11.18 -10.66
CA PHE A 166 -1.97 -11.49 -9.46
C PHE A 166 -3.33 -10.76 -9.49
N LEU A 167 -3.32 -9.47 -9.79
CA LEU A 167 -4.54 -8.64 -9.81
C LEU A 167 -5.58 -9.14 -10.83
N ARG A 168 -5.14 -9.72 -11.96
CA ARG A 168 -6.03 -10.33 -12.94
C ARG A 168 -6.48 -11.73 -12.55
N ALA A 169 -5.68 -12.46 -11.81
CA ALA A 169 -5.98 -13.83 -11.39
C ALA A 169 -6.86 -13.91 -10.14
N PHE A 170 -6.80 -12.92 -9.28
CA PHE A 170 -7.53 -12.88 -8.01
C PHE A 170 -8.41 -11.63 -7.93
N ASP A 171 -9.72 -11.82 -7.87
CA ASP A 171 -10.69 -10.73 -7.76
C ASP A 171 -11.06 -10.51 -6.28
N PHE A 172 -10.73 -9.33 -5.74
CA PHE A 172 -11.06 -8.98 -4.35
C PHE A 172 -12.56 -8.96 -4.05
N ARG A 173 -13.44 -8.91 -5.07
CA ARG A 173 -14.90 -9.06 -4.90
C ARG A 173 -15.33 -10.46 -4.48
N GLN A 174 -14.44 -11.45 -4.57
CA GLN A 174 -14.69 -12.81 -4.07
C GLN A 174 -14.52 -12.93 -2.54
N LEU A 175 -13.90 -11.94 -1.89
CA LEU A 175 -13.74 -11.93 -0.46
C LEU A 175 -15.08 -11.60 0.22
N ASP A 176 -15.30 -12.24 1.37
CA ASP A 176 -16.51 -12.05 2.17
C ASP A 176 -16.57 -10.63 2.77
N PRO A 177 -17.51 -9.76 2.35
CA PRO A 177 -17.57 -8.40 2.85
C PRO A 177 -18.02 -8.30 4.31
N THR A 178 -18.50 -9.40 4.91
CA THR A 178 -18.92 -9.44 6.32
C THR A 178 -17.74 -9.65 7.29
N LYS A 179 -16.56 -9.93 6.77
CA LYS A 179 -15.33 -10.01 7.57
C LYS A 179 -14.74 -8.63 7.76
N ASN A 180 -14.03 -8.46 8.87
CA ASN A 180 -13.30 -7.22 9.16
C ASN A 180 -12.04 -7.17 8.27
N TRP A 181 -12.12 -6.35 7.24
CA TRP A 181 -11.02 -6.07 6.32
C TRP A 181 -10.50 -4.65 6.51
#